data_8d14c26cde3dedc860b46c30905e63ec
#
_entry.id   8d14c26cde3dedc860b46c30905e63ec
#
_cell.length_a   1.000
_cell.length_b   1.000
_cell.length_c   1.000
_cell.angle_alpha   90.00
_cell.angle_beta   90.00
_cell.angle_gamma   90.00
#
_symmetry.space_group_name_H-M   'P 1'
#
loop_
_entity.id
_entity.type
_entity.pdbx_description
1 polymer ?
#
loop_
_entity_poly.entity_id
_entity_poly.type
_entity_poly.pdbx_seq_one_letter_code
_entity_poly.pdbx_strand_id
1 'polypeptide(L)'
;MRPGMHGLWGRSSDRRWLLLYHALCFSLLKALAYTVELNNMFGQIQSPGYPDSYPSDSKVTWNITVPEGFRIKLYFMHFNLESSYLCEYDYVKVETEDQLLAIFCGSENTDTEHTPGQEVVLSPGSFMSITFQSDFSDEERFTGFEAHYVAVDVDECTEREDEELSCDHYCHNYIGGYYCSCRFGYILHTDNRTCRVECSDNLFTQRTGVITSPDFPNPYPKSSECFYVIGLEEGFMINLQFEDIFDIEDHPEVPCPYDYIKIKAGPKVLGPFCGEKAPEPINTQTHNIMILFRSDNSGENRGWKLSYKATGKECPELQPPVHGKVEPLQAKYFFKDQVLISCDAGYKVLKDNVEMDTFQIECLKDGTWSNKIPTCKNTEMDVESKSEQVTK
;
A
#
# COMPACT_ATOMS: atom_id res chain seq x y z
N MET A 1 58.38 91.71 -29.25
CA MET A 1 57.52 92.66 -28.51
C MET A 1 56.75 91.93 -27.45
N ARG A 2 56.92 92.28 -26.19
CA ARG A 2 56.14 92.00 -25.01
C ARG A 2 54.76 92.63 -25.15
N PRO A 3 53.74 92.34 -24.22
CA PRO A 3 53.68 91.71 -22.89
C PRO A 3 52.45 90.77 -22.76
N GLY A 4 52.14 90.07 -21.72
CA GLY A 4 52.32 90.22 -20.25
C GLY A 4 51.04 89.87 -19.51
N MET A 5 51.16 89.44 -18.28
CA MET A 5 50.25 89.46 -17.16
C MET A 5 49.43 88.16 -16.83
N HIS A 6 49.82 87.47 -15.84
CA HIS A 6 49.32 87.44 -14.41
C HIS A 6 47.82 86.98 -14.23
N GLY A 7 47.63 85.93 -13.42
CA GLY A 7 46.43 85.70 -12.75
C GLY A 7 46.51 84.45 -11.80
N LEU A 8 46.90 84.65 -10.58
CA LEU A 8 46.70 83.79 -9.39
C LEU A 8 45.23 83.49 -9.18
N TRP A 9 45.01 82.34 -8.64
CA TRP A 9 43.87 81.95 -7.77
C TRP A 9 43.56 80.48 -7.99
N GLY A 10 43.41 79.54 -7.04
CA GLY A 10 43.23 79.64 -5.61
C GLY A 10 43.04 78.21 -5.09
N ARG A 11 44.02 77.71 -4.32
CA ARG A 11 43.92 76.46 -3.54
C ARG A 11 42.93 76.65 -2.37
N SER A 12 41.66 76.27 -2.58
CA SER A 12 40.70 76.22 -1.45
C SER A 12 39.53 75.21 -1.63
N SER A 13 39.49 74.51 -2.79
CA SER A 13 38.35 73.61 -3.14
C SER A 13 38.60 72.14 -2.74
N ASP A 14 39.86 71.72 -2.62
CA ASP A 14 40.16 70.27 -2.53
C ASP A 14 39.93 69.69 -1.10
N ARG A 15 39.99 70.51 -0.07
CA ARG A 15 39.74 70.00 1.31
C ARG A 15 38.27 69.76 1.60
N ARG A 16 37.34 70.47 1.00
CA ARG A 16 35.91 70.25 1.16
C ARG A 16 35.43 69.02 0.43
N TRP A 17 35.98 68.69 -0.70
CA TRP A 17 35.69 67.49 -1.45
C TRP A 17 36.24 66.23 -0.77
N LEU A 18 37.44 66.29 -0.21
CA LEU A 18 38.01 65.19 0.59
C LEU A 18 37.21 64.89 1.87
N LEU A 19 36.75 65.94 2.55
CA LEU A 19 35.90 65.76 3.75
C LEU A 19 34.50 65.26 3.41
N LEU A 20 33.94 65.68 2.26
CA LEU A 20 32.67 65.13 1.77
C LEU A 20 32.85 63.67 1.28
N TYR A 21 33.98 63.35 0.65
CA TYR A 21 34.25 61.96 0.22
C TYR A 21 34.49 61.04 1.39
N HIS A 22 35.18 61.49 2.47
CA HIS A 22 35.33 60.72 3.71
C HIS A 22 33.99 60.60 4.47
N ALA A 23 33.19 61.68 4.53
CA ALA A 23 31.88 61.62 5.13
C ALA A 23 30.90 60.74 4.34
N LEU A 24 30.98 60.71 3.01
CA LEU A 24 30.22 59.76 2.17
C LEU A 24 30.72 58.31 2.27
N CYS A 25 32.05 58.11 2.36
CA CYS A 25 32.58 56.75 2.64
C CYS A 25 32.24 56.24 4.02
N PHE A 26 32.22 57.10 5.04
CA PHE A 26 31.79 56.70 6.40
C PHE A 26 30.27 56.51 6.52
N SER A 27 29.47 57.16 5.68
CA SER A 27 28.01 56.97 5.67
C SER A 27 27.53 55.75 4.83
N LEU A 28 28.44 55.12 4.07
CA LEU A 28 28.19 53.92 3.29
C LEU A 28 28.57 52.61 4.01
N LEU A 29 29.14 52.70 5.20
CA LEU A 29 29.35 51.57 6.12
C LEU A 29 28.15 51.40 7.05
N LYS A 30 26.91 51.56 6.53
CA LYS A 30 25.74 51.06 7.26
C LYS A 30 25.77 49.53 7.20
N ALA A 31 25.58 48.93 8.35
CA ALA A 31 25.52 47.48 8.54
C ALA A 31 24.94 46.75 7.31
N LEU A 32 25.78 46.04 6.60
CA LEU A 32 25.35 45.17 5.54
C LEU A 32 24.65 43.96 6.18
N ALA A 33 23.33 44.04 6.25
CA ALA A 33 22.56 42.83 6.52
C ALA A 33 22.86 41.86 5.36
N TYR A 34 23.42 40.70 5.65
CA TYR A 34 23.71 39.68 4.64
C TYR A 34 23.16 38.31 5.06
N THR A 35 22.84 37.54 4.06
CA THR A 35 22.32 36.19 4.24
C THR A 35 23.34 35.19 3.70
N VAL A 36 23.55 34.10 4.42
CA VAL A 36 24.43 32.99 4.08
C VAL A 36 23.57 31.76 3.86
N GLU A 37 23.66 31.17 2.68
CA GLU A 37 22.98 29.92 2.36
C GLU A 37 23.89 28.72 2.63
N LEU A 38 23.41 27.76 3.44
CA LEU A 38 24.12 26.57 3.89
C LEU A 38 23.36 25.31 3.49
N ASN A 39 23.98 24.48 2.64
CA ASN A 39 23.37 23.28 2.08
C ASN A 39 24.11 21.99 2.46
N ASN A 40 24.95 22.04 3.50
CA ASN A 40 25.71 20.89 3.96
C ASN A 40 24.93 20.14 5.05
N MET A 41 25.19 18.83 5.17
CA MET A 41 24.58 17.96 6.21
C MET A 41 25.02 18.33 7.64
N PHE A 42 26.08 19.07 7.79
CA PHE A 42 26.57 19.59 9.08
C PHE A 42 27.42 20.84 8.86
N GLY A 43 27.53 21.66 9.87
CA GLY A 43 28.34 22.86 9.80
C GLY A 43 28.44 23.60 11.14
N GLN A 44 29.20 24.70 11.09
CA GLN A 44 29.41 25.62 12.19
C GLN A 44 29.02 27.02 11.75
N ILE A 45 28.36 27.75 12.62
CA ILE A 45 28.04 29.15 12.43
C ILE A 45 28.54 29.95 13.65
N GLN A 46 29.00 31.16 13.40
CA GLN A 46 29.57 32.00 14.42
C GLN A 46 29.10 33.45 14.23
N SER A 47 28.91 34.17 15.33
CA SER A 47 28.67 35.62 15.26
C SER A 47 29.85 36.36 14.61
N PRO A 48 29.61 37.49 13.95
CA PRO A 48 30.70 38.32 13.39
C PRO A 48 31.74 38.66 14.46
N GLY A 49 33.02 38.45 14.15
CA GLY A 49 34.14 38.74 15.04
C GLY A 49 34.50 37.64 16.04
N TYR A 50 33.67 36.62 16.24
CA TYR A 50 33.98 35.55 17.18
C TYR A 50 35.38 34.94 16.95
N PRO A 51 36.19 34.71 18.01
CA PRO A 51 35.90 34.81 19.44
C PRO A 51 36.08 36.20 20.06
N ASP A 52 36.41 37.22 19.26
CA ASP A 52 36.41 38.61 19.74
C ASP A 52 34.97 39.15 19.83
N SER A 53 34.79 40.36 20.38
CA SER A 53 33.48 40.97 20.52
C SER A 53 32.84 41.24 19.14
N TYR A 54 31.54 40.97 19.04
CA TYR A 54 30.78 41.28 17.83
C TYR A 54 30.60 42.81 17.67
N PRO A 55 30.50 43.31 16.44
CA PRO A 55 30.25 44.73 16.20
C PRO A 55 28.77 45.07 16.41
N SER A 56 28.51 46.32 16.89
CA SER A 56 27.16 46.89 16.95
C SER A 56 26.52 47.03 15.54
N ASP A 57 25.20 47.23 15.50
CA ASP A 57 24.42 47.38 14.26
C ASP A 57 24.61 46.25 13.25
N SER A 58 24.86 45.03 13.70
CA SER A 58 25.10 43.87 12.87
C SER A 58 23.83 43.07 12.68
N LYS A 59 23.64 42.57 11.44
CA LYS A 59 22.58 41.61 11.15
C LYS A 59 23.07 40.54 10.14
N VAL A 60 23.05 39.29 10.58
CA VAL A 60 23.44 38.15 9.75
C VAL A 60 22.34 37.07 9.85
N THR A 61 21.95 36.54 8.70
CA THR A 61 21.02 35.43 8.65
C THR A 61 21.69 34.23 7.97
N TRP A 62 21.59 33.07 8.55
CA TRP A 62 22.00 31.78 7.95
C TRP A 62 20.75 30.99 7.65
N ASN A 63 20.56 30.67 6.39
CA ASN A 63 19.53 29.76 5.92
C ASN A 63 20.15 28.38 5.71
N ILE A 64 19.74 27.43 6.51
CA ILE A 64 20.22 26.05 6.44
C ILE A 64 19.15 25.21 5.76
N THR A 65 19.52 24.52 4.68
CA THR A 65 18.64 23.59 3.97
C THR A 65 19.33 22.24 3.86
N VAL A 66 18.64 21.20 4.28
CA VAL A 66 19.10 19.81 4.16
C VAL A 66 18.14 19.03 3.24
N PRO A 67 18.53 17.87 2.69
CA PRO A 67 17.62 17.06 1.86
C PRO A 67 16.33 16.68 2.59
N GLU A 68 15.28 16.43 1.81
CA GLU A 68 14.04 15.82 2.34
C GLU A 68 14.35 14.50 3.06
N GLY A 69 13.57 14.16 4.09
CA GLY A 69 13.83 13.01 4.98
C GLY A 69 14.79 13.31 6.12
N PHE A 70 15.33 14.54 6.16
CA PHE A 70 16.15 15.03 7.26
C PHE A 70 15.55 16.27 7.89
N ARG A 71 15.91 16.50 9.17
CA ARG A 71 15.67 17.73 9.90
C ARG A 71 16.97 18.25 10.51
N ILE A 72 16.97 19.50 10.91
CA ILE A 72 18.17 20.19 11.37
C ILE A 72 18.16 20.23 12.89
N LYS A 73 19.23 19.72 13.48
CA LYS A 73 19.54 19.81 14.91
C LYS A 73 20.58 20.87 15.10
N LEU A 74 20.23 21.95 15.84
CA LEU A 74 21.11 23.08 16.21
C LEU A 74 21.43 23.02 17.67
N TYR A 75 22.69 23.28 18.06
CA TYR A 75 23.14 23.42 19.44
C TYR A 75 24.28 24.42 19.54
N PHE A 76 24.39 25.09 20.70
CA PHE A 76 25.37 26.12 20.94
C PHE A 76 26.54 25.55 21.74
N MET A 77 27.77 25.86 21.31
CA MET A 77 29.01 25.53 22.03
C MET A 77 29.50 26.67 22.89
N HIS A 78 29.18 27.89 22.49
CA HIS A 78 29.45 29.13 23.23
C HIS A 78 28.32 30.11 22.99
N PHE A 79 27.92 30.85 24.05
CA PHE A 79 26.87 31.85 23.94
C PHE A 79 27.10 32.96 24.96
N ASN A 80 27.31 34.19 24.49
CA ASN A 80 27.55 35.38 25.33
C ASN A 80 27.12 36.65 24.58
N LEU A 81 25.84 37.02 24.71
CA LEU A 81 25.24 38.20 24.14
C LEU A 81 24.78 39.15 25.25
N GLU A 82 24.49 40.39 24.88
CA GLU A 82 23.82 41.34 25.77
C GLU A 82 22.48 40.76 26.24
N SER A 83 22.21 40.96 27.57
CA SER A 83 20.94 40.53 28.13
C SER A 83 19.92 41.64 28.09
N SER A 84 18.69 41.36 27.62
CA SER A 84 17.60 42.31 27.63
C SER A 84 16.26 41.63 27.92
N TYR A 85 15.28 42.42 28.33
CA TYR A 85 13.95 41.91 28.55
C TYR A 85 13.36 41.40 27.22
N LEU A 86 12.94 40.14 27.17
CA LEU A 86 12.42 39.49 25.94
C LEU A 86 13.37 39.57 24.72
N CYS A 87 14.67 39.68 24.94
CA CYS A 87 15.69 39.81 23.90
C CYS A 87 15.40 40.96 22.90
N GLU A 88 15.06 42.14 23.43
CA GLU A 88 14.72 43.33 22.62
C GLU A 88 15.93 43.97 21.92
N TYR A 89 17.16 43.80 22.45
CA TYR A 89 18.38 44.41 21.92
C TYR A 89 19.15 43.44 21.05
N ASP A 90 20.00 42.63 21.64
CA ASP A 90 20.81 41.66 20.92
C ASP A 90 20.19 40.26 21.03
N TYR A 91 20.10 39.57 19.92
CA TYR A 91 19.49 38.25 19.94
C TYR A 91 19.98 37.29 18.82
N VAL A 92 19.80 36.01 19.08
CA VAL A 92 19.80 34.95 18.07
C VAL A 92 18.38 34.38 17.96
N LYS A 93 17.74 34.58 16.83
CA LYS A 93 16.42 34.07 16.52
C LYS A 93 16.54 32.86 15.61
N VAL A 94 15.84 31.77 15.96
CA VAL A 94 15.77 30.51 15.18
C VAL A 94 14.34 30.31 14.75
N GLU A 95 14.12 30.19 13.46
CA GLU A 95 12.78 30.08 12.88
C GLU A 95 12.75 29.17 11.63
N THR A 96 11.57 28.74 11.26
CA THR A 96 11.26 28.18 9.93
C THR A 96 10.49 29.23 9.13
N GLU A 97 10.01 28.88 7.93
CA GLU A 97 9.19 29.80 7.13
C GLU A 97 7.91 30.23 7.88
N ASP A 98 7.33 29.33 8.67
CA ASP A 98 6.02 29.51 9.29
C ASP A 98 6.05 29.62 10.82
N GLN A 99 7.16 29.30 11.48
CA GLN A 99 7.21 29.15 12.95
C GLN A 99 8.49 29.70 13.56
N LEU A 100 8.35 30.48 14.65
CA LEU A 100 9.43 30.78 15.55
C LEU A 100 9.74 29.57 16.44
N LEU A 101 10.96 29.04 16.36
CA LEU A 101 11.41 27.90 17.17
C LEU A 101 12.00 28.34 18.50
N ALA A 102 12.89 29.36 18.48
CA ALA A 102 13.52 29.88 19.66
C ALA A 102 14.04 31.30 19.45
N ILE A 103 14.23 32.03 20.55
CA ILE A 103 14.97 33.30 20.59
C ILE A 103 15.86 33.31 21.85
N PHE A 104 17.13 33.64 21.66
CA PHE A 104 18.16 33.60 22.70
C PHE A 104 18.90 34.94 22.85
N CYS A 105 19.20 35.31 24.07
CA CYS A 105 20.05 36.46 24.44
C CYS A 105 20.66 36.24 25.84
N GLY A 106 21.55 37.13 26.27
CA GLY A 106 22.21 37.03 27.57
C GLY A 106 23.44 36.13 27.57
N SER A 107 23.92 35.81 28.76
CA SER A 107 25.09 34.97 28.98
C SER A 107 24.82 33.91 30.07
N GLU A 108 25.62 32.87 30.15
CA GLU A 108 25.47 31.78 31.13
C GLU A 108 25.47 32.25 32.60
N ASN A 109 25.98 33.45 32.85
CA ASN A 109 26.07 34.04 34.21
C ASN A 109 24.90 34.98 34.56
N THR A 110 23.92 35.11 33.67
CA THR A 110 22.75 35.97 33.92
C THR A 110 21.56 35.10 34.29
N ASP A 111 20.78 35.52 35.29
CA ASP A 111 19.53 34.88 35.69
C ASP A 111 18.40 35.05 34.62
N THR A 112 18.75 35.30 33.37
CA THR A 112 17.80 35.44 32.28
C THR A 112 17.49 34.05 31.69
N GLU A 113 16.23 33.73 31.61
CA GLU A 113 15.70 32.46 31.10
C GLU A 113 15.87 32.28 29.58
N HIS A 114 16.68 33.13 28.91
CA HIS A 114 16.76 33.18 27.43
C HIS A 114 18.11 32.74 26.86
N THR A 115 18.98 32.16 27.68
CA THR A 115 20.22 31.53 27.15
C THR A 115 19.97 30.11 26.70
N PRO A 116 20.61 29.67 25.60
CA PRO A 116 20.37 28.30 25.07
C PRO A 116 20.88 27.19 26.01
N GLY A 117 21.91 27.42 26.82
CA GLY A 117 22.48 26.40 27.71
C GLY A 117 22.80 25.10 26.99
N GLN A 118 22.22 24.00 27.47
CA GLN A 118 22.32 22.65 26.84
C GLN A 118 21.14 22.36 25.91
N GLU A 119 20.31 23.32 25.61
CA GLU A 119 19.14 23.14 24.78
C GLU A 119 19.53 22.84 23.32
N VAL A 120 18.76 21.95 22.73
CA VAL A 120 18.90 21.58 21.31
C VAL A 120 17.64 22.04 20.59
N VAL A 121 17.82 22.91 19.60
CA VAL A 121 16.71 23.30 18.71
C VAL A 121 16.62 22.35 17.56
N LEU A 122 15.45 21.75 17.35
CA LEU A 122 15.18 20.81 16.28
C LEU A 122 14.16 21.42 15.31
N SER A 123 14.49 21.47 14.02
CA SER A 123 13.51 21.89 13.02
C SER A 123 12.44 20.84 12.80
N PRO A 124 11.19 21.21 12.50
CA PRO A 124 10.16 20.27 12.10
C PRO A 124 10.41 19.66 10.71
N GLY A 125 11.17 20.32 9.86
CA GLY A 125 11.47 19.89 8.50
C GLY A 125 12.92 20.19 8.08
N SER A 126 13.15 20.20 6.78
CA SER A 126 14.47 20.31 6.15
C SER A 126 15.05 21.74 6.08
N PHE A 127 14.34 22.72 6.62
CA PHE A 127 14.76 24.14 6.59
C PHE A 127 14.80 24.76 7.99
N MET A 128 15.82 25.60 8.23
CA MET A 128 15.97 26.41 9.44
C MET A 128 16.69 27.72 9.10
N SER A 129 16.13 28.85 9.54
CA SER A 129 16.75 30.16 9.43
C SER A 129 17.19 30.64 10.79
N ILE A 130 18.45 31.10 10.91
CA ILE A 130 19.05 31.61 12.13
C ILE A 130 19.45 33.06 11.86
N THR A 131 18.89 33.98 12.62
CA THR A 131 19.20 35.42 12.51
C THR A 131 19.87 35.89 13.78
N PHE A 132 21.09 36.36 13.66
CA PHE A 132 21.78 37.16 14.68
C PHE A 132 21.53 38.64 14.38
N GLN A 133 21.23 39.42 15.44
CA GLN A 133 21.10 40.87 15.35
C GLN A 133 21.66 41.49 16.61
N SER A 134 22.48 42.54 16.44
CA SER A 134 22.93 43.44 17.52
C SER A 134 22.36 44.85 17.32
N ASP A 135 22.14 45.57 18.40
CA ASP A 135 21.70 46.95 18.35
C ASP A 135 22.89 47.96 18.18
N PHE A 136 22.66 49.23 18.42
CA PHE A 136 23.65 50.28 18.15
C PHE A 136 24.58 50.55 19.35
N SER A 137 24.31 50.04 20.55
CA SER A 137 25.02 50.37 21.79
C SER A 137 25.62 49.11 22.41
N ASP A 138 26.94 49.00 22.36
CA ASP A 138 27.70 47.99 23.10
C ASP A 138 28.40 48.67 24.29
N GLU A 139 27.74 48.82 25.43
CA GLU A 139 28.36 49.35 26.66
C GLU A 139 29.36 48.38 27.25
N GLU A 140 29.17 47.05 27.04
CA GLU A 140 30.06 45.97 27.43
C GLU A 140 30.51 45.17 26.20
N ARG A 141 31.57 44.37 26.34
CA ARG A 141 32.12 43.55 25.28
C ARG A 141 31.62 42.12 25.39
N PHE A 142 30.67 41.76 24.53
CA PHE A 142 30.15 40.41 24.43
C PHE A 142 30.81 39.64 23.26
N THR A 143 31.19 38.40 23.49
CA THR A 143 31.97 37.60 22.55
C THR A 143 31.09 36.90 21.47
N GLY A 144 29.78 37.00 21.62
CA GLY A 144 28.87 36.40 20.64
C GLY A 144 28.64 34.92 20.86
N PHE A 145 28.52 34.19 19.78
CA PHE A 145 28.19 32.75 19.84
C PHE A 145 28.96 31.92 18.85
N GLU A 146 29.08 30.65 19.17
CA GLU A 146 29.44 29.54 18.28
C GLU A 146 28.37 28.45 18.38
N ALA A 147 27.76 28.14 17.26
CA ALA A 147 26.75 27.08 17.15
C ALA A 147 27.09 26.07 16.05
N HIS A 148 26.68 24.85 16.29
CA HIS A 148 26.84 23.76 15.32
C HIS A 148 25.47 23.23 14.90
N TYR A 149 25.36 22.84 13.64
CA TYR A 149 24.19 22.17 13.15
C TYR A 149 24.54 20.83 12.49
N VAL A 150 23.62 19.91 12.56
CA VAL A 150 23.72 18.60 11.90
C VAL A 150 22.35 18.16 11.41
N ALA A 151 22.32 17.62 10.20
CA ALA A 151 21.14 16.93 9.68
C ALA A 151 20.96 15.61 10.42
N VAL A 152 19.76 15.36 10.92
CA VAL A 152 19.36 14.11 11.56
C VAL A 152 18.23 13.48 10.76
N ASP A 153 18.28 12.18 10.63
CA ASP A 153 17.26 11.39 9.93
C ASP A 153 15.90 11.51 10.63
N VAL A 154 14.84 11.56 9.82
CA VAL A 154 13.46 11.47 10.32
C VAL A 154 13.06 10.00 10.28
N ASP A 155 12.64 9.45 11.40
CA ASP A 155 12.04 8.10 11.40
C ASP A 155 10.57 8.21 11.01
N GLU A 156 10.31 8.11 9.69
CA GLU A 156 8.95 8.21 9.17
C GLU A 156 8.04 7.08 9.64
N CYS A 157 8.60 5.98 10.08
CA CYS A 157 7.82 4.85 10.60
C CYS A 157 7.26 5.09 12.01
N THR A 158 7.89 5.98 12.80
CA THR A 158 7.51 6.23 14.20
C THR A 158 6.93 7.62 14.43
N GLU A 159 7.29 8.62 13.60
CA GLU A 159 6.98 10.02 13.84
C GLU A 159 5.81 10.57 13.02
N ARG A 160 5.23 9.77 12.09
CA ARG A 160 4.07 10.18 11.30
C ARG A 160 2.77 9.90 12.04
N GLU A 161 1.99 10.95 12.25
CA GLU A 161 0.63 10.87 12.82
C GLU A 161 -0.45 10.67 11.73
N ASP A 162 -0.10 10.83 10.45
CA ASP A 162 -1.04 10.70 9.34
C ASP A 162 -1.25 9.23 8.95
N GLU A 163 -2.38 8.66 9.32
CA GLU A 163 -2.79 7.29 8.94
C GLU A 163 -2.84 7.09 7.42
N GLU A 164 -3.15 8.12 6.64
CA GLU A 164 -3.18 8.06 5.16
C GLU A 164 -1.81 7.80 4.53
N LEU A 165 -0.72 8.07 5.24
CA LEU A 165 0.65 7.92 4.77
C LEU A 165 1.37 6.70 5.35
N SER A 166 0.73 5.95 6.24
CA SER A 166 1.30 4.75 6.86
C SER A 166 1.36 3.55 5.89
N CYS A 167 2.29 2.63 6.14
CA CYS A 167 2.36 1.35 5.44
C CYS A 167 1.27 0.40 5.94
N ASP A 168 0.62 -0.34 5.04
CA ASP A 168 -0.38 -1.34 5.43
C ASP A 168 0.18 -2.44 6.34
N HIS A 169 1.41 -2.92 6.07
CA HIS A 169 2.00 -4.02 6.83
C HIS A 169 3.28 -3.63 7.54
N TYR A 170 4.39 -3.51 6.84
CA TYR A 170 5.70 -3.25 7.44
C TYR A 170 6.27 -1.96 6.89
N CYS A 171 6.67 -1.08 7.81
CA CYS A 171 7.43 0.12 7.51
C CYS A 171 8.91 -0.12 7.85
N HIS A 172 9.80 0.29 6.97
CA HIS A 172 11.24 0.16 7.13
C HIS A 172 11.90 1.52 6.93
N ASN A 173 12.35 2.11 8.04
CA ASN A 173 13.12 3.34 7.99
C ASN A 173 14.54 3.07 7.51
N TYR A 174 15.10 4.00 6.73
CA TYR A 174 16.51 4.05 6.37
C TYR A 174 16.96 5.51 6.30
N ILE A 175 18.24 5.76 6.32
CA ILE A 175 18.78 7.13 6.33
C ILE A 175 18.31 7.91 5.09
N GLY A 176 17.48 8.93 5.31
CA GLY A 176 16.92 9.80 4.28
C GLY A 176 15.59 9.34 3.69
N GLY A 177 14.88 8.38 4.35
CA GLY A 177 13.56 7.97 3.92
C GLY A 177 13.09 6.63 4.47
N TYR A 178 12.01 6.09 3.90
CA TYR A 178 11.43 4.82 4.30
C TYR A 178 10.89 4.06 3.08
N TYR A 179 10.59 2.79 3.27
CA TYR A 179 9.82 1.98 2.31
C TYR A 179 8.87 1.03 3.02
N CYS A 180 7.78 0.70 2.33
CA CYS A 180 6.82 -0.28 2.81
C CYS A 180 7.11 -1.66 2.23
N SER A 181 6.81 -2.70 3.00
CA SER A 181 6.78 -4.07 2.50
C SER A 181 5.56 -4.82 3.01
N CYS A 182 5.21 -5.88 2.28
CA CYS A 182 4.05 -6.67 2.58
C CYS A 182 4.44 -8.00 3.24
N ARG A 183 3.54 -8.56 4.06
CA ARG A 183 3.69 -9.92 4.59
C ARG A 183 3.64 -10.94 3.46
N PHE A 184 4.10 -12.14 3.73
CA PHE A 184 4.09 -13.22 2.74
C PHE A 184 2.68 -13.46 2.17
N GLY A 185 2.56 -13.61 0.85
CA GLY A 185 1.29 -13.77 0.14
C GLY A 185 0.63 -12.46 -0.32
N TYR A 186 1.25 -11.32 -0.02
CA TYR A 186 0.79 -10.00 -0.45
C TYR A 186 1.84 -9.32 -1.33
N ILE A 187 1.39 -8.55 -2.29
CA ILE A 187 2.24 -7.71 -3.15
C ILE A 187 1.97 -6.24 -2.87
N LEU A 188 3.04 -5.45 -2.92
CA LEU A 188 2.95 -4.01 -2.75
C LEU A 188 2.28 -3.38 -3.98
N HIS A 189 1.27 -2.56 -3.73
CA HIS A 189 0.56 -1.84 -4.78
C HIS A 189 1.42 -0.73 -5.41
N THR A 190 0.98 -0.14 -6.52
CA THR A 190 1.70 0.91 -7.26
C THR A 190 1.84 2.23 -6.50
N ASP A 191 1.09 2.43 -5.42
CA ASP A 191 1.24 3.56 -4.49
C ASP A 191 2.42 3.39 -3.52
N ASN A 192 3.12 2.26 -3.55
CA ASN A 192 4.24 1.87 -2.67
C ASN A 192 3.90 1.81 -1.17
N ARG A 193 2.63 1.64 -0.80
CA ARG A 193 2.17 1.63 0.61
C ARG A 193 1.15 0.56 0.92
N THR A 194 0.15 0.38 0.05
CA THR A 194 -0.90 -0.60 0.25
C THR A 194 -0.48 -1.98 -0.19
N CYS A 195 -0.94 -2.99 0.54
CA CYS A 195 -0.64 -4.40 0.28
C CYS A 195 -1.89 -5.10 -0.23
N ARG A 196 -1.82 -5.68 -1.41
CA ARG A 196 -2.91 -6.48 -1.98
C ARG A 196 -2.55 -7.95 -2.05
N VAL A 197 -3.52 -8.82 -1.90
CA VAL A 197 -3.33 -10.26 -2.12
C VAL A 197 -3.13 -10.53 -3.61
N GLU A 198 -2.16 -11.36 -3.94
CA GLU A 198 -2.08 -11.98 -5.26
C GLU A 198 -3.12 -13.09 -5.34
N CYS A 199 -4.32 -12.76 -5.80
CA CYS A 199 -5.46 -13.66 -5.90
C CYS A 199 -5.93 -13.84 -7.36
N SER A 200 -5.02 -13.70 -8.30
CA SER A 200 -5.18 -14.08 -9.69
C SER A 200 -4.87 -15.58 -9.88
N ASP A 201 -5.48 -16.21 -10.90
CA ASP A 201 -5.25 -17.60 -11.32
C ASP A 201 -5.84 -18.71 -10.42
N ASN A 202 -6.86 -18.41 -9.64
CA ASN A 202 -7.60 -19.43 -8.89
C ASN A 202 -8.56 -20.19 -9.81
N LEU A 203 -8.11 -21.30 -10.37
CA LEU A 203 -8.93 -22.20 -11.19
C LEU A 203 -9.41 -23.42 -10.38
N PHE A 204 -10.72 -23.56 -10.28
CA PHE A 204 -11.39 -24.69 -9.62
C PHE A 204 -11.99 -25.62 -10.67
N THR A 205 -11.57 -26.88 -10.66
CA THR A 205 -12.00 -27.91 -11.64
C THR A 205 -12.78 -29.04 -10.99
N GLN A 206 -12.96 -28.99 -9.68
CA GLN A 206 -13.73 -30.00 -8.95
C GLN A 206 -15.22 -29.69 -8.98
N ARG A 207 -16.06 -30.72 -8.84
CA ARG A 207 -17.54 -30.60 -8.88
C ARG A 207 -18.12 -29.88 -7.64
N THR A 208 -17.36 -29.81 -6.56
CA THR A 208 -17.75 -29.13 -5.33
C THR A 208 -16.53 -28.44 -4.73
N GLY A 209 -16.76 -27.32 -4.07
CA GLY A 209 -15.69 -26.62 -3.39
C GLY A 209 -16.20 -25.43 -2.60
N VAL A 210 -15.26 -24.78 -1.91
CA VAL A 210 -15.49 -23.57 -1.13
C VAL A 210 -14.50 -22.52 -1.58
N ILE A 211 -14.98 -21.31 -1.76
CA ILE A 211 -14.19 -20.13 -2.12
C ILE A 211 -14.46 -19.08 -1.06
N THR A 212 -13.43 -18.36 -0.64
CA THR A 212 -13.55 -17.28 0.33
C THR A 212 -12.91 -16.00 -0.19
N SER A 213 -13.30 -14.87 0.38
CA SER A 213 -12.48 -13.66 0.28
C SER A 213 -11.09 -13.92 0.87
N PRO A 214 -10.08 -13.16 0.45
CA PRO A 214 -8.75 -13.24 1.07
C PRO A 214 -8.85 -12.99 2.58
N ASP A 215 -8.00 -13.67 3.34
CA ASP A 215 -7.88 -13.60 4.81
C ASP A 215 -9.14 -13.98 5.61
N PHE A 216 -10.23 -14.38 4.97
CA PHE A 216 -11.43 -14.83 5.68
C PHE A 216 -11.11 -15.85 6.78
N PRO A 217 -11.66 -15.72 8.00
CA PRO A 217 -12.71 -14.80 8.46
C PRO A 217 -12.22 -13.47 9.03
N ASN A 218 -10.95 -13.12 8.87
CA ASN A 218 -10.41 -11.80 9.18
C ASN A 218 -10.84 -10.78 8.11
N PRO A 219 -10.73 -9.47 8.37
CA PRO A 219 -11.00 -8.46 7.37
C PRO A 219 -10.20 -8.68 6.08
N TYR A 220 -10.86 -8.56 4.95
CA TYR A 220 -10.18 -8.69 3.65
C TYR A 220 -9.25 -7.50 3.38
N PRO A 221 -8.16 -7.70 2.62
CA PRO A 221 -7.23 -6.63 2.31
C PRO A 221 -7.85 -5.56 1.42
N LYS A 222 -7.44 -4.32 1.69
CA LYS A 222 -7.77 -3.15 0.87
C LYS A 222 -7.15 -3.27 -0.53
N SER A 223 -7.71 -2.54 -1.50
CA SER A 223 -7.21 -2.45 -2.88
C SER A 223 -6.99 -3.81 -3.56
N SER A 224 -7.82 -4.80 -3.24
CA SER A 224 -7.75 -6.14 -3.81
C SER A 224 -8.62 -6.27 -5.06
N GLU A 225 -8.13 -7.02 -6.05
CA GLU A 225 -8.89 -7.42 -7.23
C GLU A 225 -8.62 -8.90 -7.50
N CYS A 226 -9.58 -9.75 -7.11
CA CYS A 226 -9.44 -11.20 -7.12
C CYS A 226 -10.33 -11.83 -8.14
N PHE A 227 -9.78 -12.74 -8.96
CA PHE A 227 -10.51 -13.52 -9.95
C PHE A 227 -10.50 -14.99 -9.55
N TYR A 228 -11.68 -15.57 -9.44
CA TYR A 228 -11.88 -17.01 -9.20
C TYR A 228 -12.63 -17.60 -10.37
N VAL A 229 -12.08 -18.63 -10.99
CA VAL A 229 -12.70 -19.30 -12.13
C VAL A 229 -13.09 -20.72 -11.73
N ILE A 230 -14.37 -21.07 -11.90
CA ILE A 230 -14.81 -22.46 -11.82
C ILE A 230 -15.05 -22.92 -13.25
N GLY A 231 -14.18 -23.82 -13.71
CA GLY A 231 -14.22 -24.37 -15.07
C GLY A 231 -14.45 -25.88 -15.05
N LEU A 232 -15.65 -26.31 -15.42
CA LEU A 232 -16.05 -27.70 -15.44
C LEU A 232 -16.30 -28.17 -16.90
N GLU A 233 -16.45 -29.47 -17.09
CA GLU A 233 -16.81 -30.04 -18.36
C GLU A 233 -18.24 -29.62 -18.78
N GLU A 234 -18.43 -29.42 -20.08
CA GLU A 234 -19.74 -29.11 -20.64
C GLU A 234 -20.77 -30.19 -20.28
N GLY A 235 -21.93 -29.81 -19.79
CA GLY A 235 -22.98 -30.68 -19.26
C GLY A 235 -23.22 -30.53 -17.77
N PHE A 236 -22.29 -29.92 -17.06
CA PHE A 236 -22.51 -29.50 -15.65
C PHE A 236 -23.15 -28.12 -15.56
N MET A 237 -23.88 -27.88 -14.48
CA MET A 237 -24.44 -26.60 -14.09
C MET A 237 -23.97 -26.30 -12.68
N ILE A 238 -23.37 -25.12 -12.49
CA ILE A 238 -22.81 -24.69 -11.21
C ILE A 238 -23.89 -24.00 -10.40
N ASN A 239 -24.11 -24.46 -9.18
CA ASN A 239 -24.96 -23.84 -8.18
C ASN A 239 -24.07 -23.22 -7.11
N LEU A 240 -24.34 -21.96 -6.76
CA LEU A 240 -23.59 -21.18 -5.78
C LEU A 240 -24.46 -20.88 -4.59
N GLN A 241 -23.86 -20.97 -3.41
CA GLN A 241 -24.51 -20.61 -2.16
C GLN A 241 -23.53 -19.87 -1.25
N PHE A 242 -23.83 -18.62 -0.96
CA PHE A 242 -23.10 -17.87 0.07
C PHE A 242 -23.50 -18.38 1.44
N GLU A 243 -22.54 -18.45 2.34
CA GLU A 243 -22.76 -18.87 3.70
C GLU A 243 -23.19 -17.68 4.59
N ASP A 244 -23.53 -17.94 5.86
CA ASP A 244 -24.13 -16.96 6.78
C ASP A 244 -23.25 -15.73 7.05
N ILE A 245 -21.93 -15.85 6.91
CA ILE A 245 -21.02 -14.72 7.03
C ILE A 245 -20.84 -14.11 5.63
N PHE A 246 -21.49 -12.98 5.44
CA PHE A 246 -21.38 -12.13 4.26
C PHE A 246 -21.34 -10.68 4.73
N ASP A 247 -20.17 -10.05 4.65
CA ASP A 247 -19.89 -8.73 5.20
C ASP A 247 -18.93 -8.00 4.26
N ILE A 248 -19.48 -7.22 3.34
CA ILE A 248 -18.78 -6.45 2.31
C ILE A 248 -19.21 -4.99 2.46
N GLU A 249 -18.29 -4.05 2.38
CA GLU A 249 -18.58 -2.64 2.50
C GLU A 249 -19.77 -2.21 1.64
N ASP A 250 -20.67 -1.41 2.21
CA ASP A 250 -21.91 -0.99 1.57
C ASP A 250 -22.11 0.53 1.71
N HIS A 251 -23.06 1.06 0.95
CA HIS A 251 -23.46 2.44 1.04
C HIS A 251 -24.99 2.53 1.10
N PRO A 252 -25.55 3.36 2.01
CA PRO A 252 -27.00 3.40 2.23
C PRO A 252 -27.82 3.89 1.02
N GLU A 253 -27.23 4.66 0.13
CA GLU A 253 -27.95 5.31 -0.99
C GLU A 253 -27.50 4.82 -2.38
N VAL A 254 -26.30 4.25 -2.51
CA VAL A 254 -25.72 3.83 -3.79
C VAL A 254 -25.38 2.36 -3.75
N PRO A 255 -25.90 1.53 -4.67
CA PRO A 255 -25.60 0.09 -4.66
C PRO A 255 -24.13 -0.21 -4.92
N CYS A 256 -23.42 -0.77 -3.94
CA CYS A 256 -22.07 -1.28 -4.00
C CYS A 256 -21.07 -0.35 -4.75
N PRO A 257 -20.89 0.91 -4.31
CA PRO A 257 -20.00 1.86 -4.99
C PRO A 257 -18.52 1.57 -4.72
N TYR A 258 -18.21 0.90 -3.63
CA TYR A 258 -16.87 0.64 -3.12
C TYR A 258 -16.45 -0.80 -3.40
N ASP A 259 -16.84 -1.70 -2.52
CA ASP A 259 -16.49 -3.11 -2.57
C ASP A 259 -17.62 -3.96 -3.14
N TYR A 260 -17.28 -5.00 -3.89
CA TYR A 260 -18.32 -5.83 -4.47
C TYR A 260 -17.84 -7.19 -4.97
N ILE A 261 -18.81 -8.10 -5.11
CA ILE A 261 -18.67 -9.31 -5.90
C ILE A 261 -19.50 -9.18 -7.17
N LYS A 262 -18.91 -9.55 -8.32
CA LYS A 262 -19.63 -9.77 -9.59
C LYS A 262 -19.38 -11.17 -10.07
N ILE A 263 -20.42 -11.83 -10.59
CA ILE A 263 -20.32 -13.20 -11.10
C ILE A 263 -20.69 -13.20 -12.59
N LYS A 264 -19.73 -13.55 -13.44
CA LYS A 264 -19.96 -13.74 -14.86
C LYS A 264 -20.27 -15.20 -15.12
N ALA A 265 -21.50 -15.47 -15.56
CA ALA A 265 -22.03 -16.81 -15.89
C ALA A 265 -22.44 -16.84 -17.36
N GLY A 266 -21.55 -17.26 -18.25
CA GLY A 266 -21.74 -17.15 -19.69
C GLY A 266 -21.95 -15.69 -20.14
N PRO A 267 -23.08 -15.36 -20.81
CA PRO A 267 -23.38 -13.99 -21.21
C PRO A 267 -23.97 -13.12 -20.09
N LYS A 268 -24.36 -13.72 -18.96
CA LYS A 268 -24.98 -13.01 -17.83
C LYS A 268 -23.92 -12.53 -16.84
N VAL A 269 -24.13 -11.32 -16.31
CA VAL A 269 -23.38 -10.80 -15.16
C VAL A 269 -24.36 -10.60 -14.03
N LEU A 270 -24.07 -11.20 -12.88
CA LEU A 270 -24.88 -11.14 -11.65
C LEU A 270 -24.17 -10.25 -10.63
N GLY A 271 -24.91 -9.51 -9.86
CA GLY A 271 -24.39 -8.50 -8.93
C GLY A 271 -24.36 -7.09 -9.56
N PRO A 272 -23.66 -6.11 -8.97
CA PRO A 272 -22.77 -6.29 -7.81
C PRO A 272 -23.50 -6.73 -6.54
N PHE A 273 -22.81 -7.49 -5.69
CA PHE A 273 -23.27 -7.89 -4.36
C PHE A 273 -22.35 -7.28 -3.29
N CYS A 274 -22.94 -6.65 -2.29
CA CYS A 274 -22.26 -6.07 -1.12
C CYS A 274 -23.21 -6.03 0.08
N GLY A 275 -22.78 -5.47 1.21
CA GLY A 275 -23.57 -5.37 2.44
C GLY A 275 -23.44 -6.62 3.33
N GLU A 276 -24.33 -6.72 4.29
CA GLU A 276 -24.36 -7.81 5.29
C GLU A 276 -25.30 -8.96 4.93
N LYS A 277 -26.12 -8.78 3.90
CA LYS A 277 -27.09 -9.80 3.48
C LYS A 277 -26.56 -10.62 2.32
N ALA A 278 -26.29 -11.89 2.57
CA ALA A 278 -25.92 -12.84 1.55
C ALA A 278 -26.98 -12.93 0.44
N PRO A 279 -26.57 -13.00 -0.84
CA PRO A 279 -27.48 -13.29 -1.93
C PRO A 279 -28.15 -14.66 -1.78
N GLU A 280 -29.39 -14.79 -2.29
CA GLU A 280 -30.07 -16.09 -2.40
C GLU A 280 -29.26 -17.07 -3.26
N PRO A 281 -29.42 -18.40 -3.06
CA PRO A 281 -28.71 -19.40 -3.85
C PRO A 281 -28.86 -19.17 -5.36
N ILE A 282 -27.76 -19.19 -6.08
CA ILE A 282 -27.70 -18.87 -7.50
C ILE A 282 -27.50 -20.13 -8.34
N ASN A 283 -28.44 -20.44 -9.24
CA ASN A 283 -28.24 -21.41 -10.28
C ASN A 283 -27.71 -20.71 -11.54
N THR A 284 -26.46 -20.95 -11.89
CA THR A 284 -25.80 -20.24 -13.00
C THR A 284 -26.17 -20.78 -14.38
N GLN A 285 -26.71 -21.98 -14.44
CA GLN A 285 -27.06 -22.71 -15.70
C GLN A 285 -25.88 -22.88 -16.67
N THR A 286 -24.65 -22.79 -16.19
CA THR A 286 -23.42 -22.91 -16.98
C THR A 286 -22.37 -23.74 -16.24
N HIS A 287 -21.46 -24.30 -16.98
CA HIS A 287 -20.34 -25.10 -16.51
C HIS A 287 -19.06 -24.26 -16.26
N ASN A 288 -19.09 -22.99 -16.65
CA ASN A 288 -17.95 -22.08 -16.50
C ASN A 288 -18.43 -20.74 -15.98
N ILE A 289 -17.86 -20.31 -14.85
CA ILE A 289 -18.15 -19.01 -14.25
C ILE A 289 -16.85 -18.34 -13.80
N MET A 290 -16.87 -17.03 -13.78
CA MET A 290 -15.82 -16.19 -13.21
C MET A 290 -16.43 -15.31 -12.14
N ILE A 291 -15.82 -15.32 -10.97
CA ILE A 291 -16.18 -14.46 -9.83
C ILE A 291 -15.09 -13.40 -9.72
N LEU A 292 -15.49 -12.14 -9.76
CA LEU A 292 -14.65 -10.99 -9.48
C LEU A 292 -15.01 -10.46 -8.09
N PHE A 293 -14.05 -10.42 -7.20
CA PHE A 293 -14.12 -9.68 -5.94
C PHE A 293 -13.20 -8.47 -6.02
N ARG A 294 -13.71 -7.29 -5.68
CA ARG A 294 -12.94 -6.06 -5.65
C ARG A 294 -13.17 -5.33 -4.35
N SER A 295 -12.10 -4.81 -3.76
CA SER A 295 -12.13 -3.87 -2.64
C SER A 295 -11.41 -2.57 -2.99
N ASP A 296 -11.84 -1.47 -2.40
CA ASP A 296 -11.18 -0.16 -2.50
C ASP A 296 -10.09 0.00 -1.41
N ASN A 297 -9.69 1.22 -1.09
CA ASN A 297 -8.62 1.52 -0.15
C ASN A 297 -9.08 1.76 1.30
N SER A 298 -10.33 1.48 1.61
CA SER A 298 -10.95 1.66 2.92
C SER A 298 -11.63 0.38 3.43
N GLY A 299 -12.31 0.46 4.59
CA GLY A 299 -13.10 -0.62 5.17
C GLY A 299 -12.30 -1.66 5.99
N GLU A 300 -13.02 -2.33 6.90
CA GLU A 300 -12.53 -3.42 7.75
C GLU A 300 -13.53 -4.58 7.79
N ASN A 301 -14.24 -4.82 6.69
CA ASN A 301 -15.30 -5.82 6.57
C ASN A 301 -14.72 -7.23 6.47
N ARG A 302 -15.40 -8.21 7.05
CA ARG A 302 -14.92 -9.59 7.24
C ARG A 302 -14.91 -10.43 5.96
N GLY A 303 -15.61 -9.99 4.92
CA GLY A 303 -15.65 -10.67 3.64
C GLY A 303 -16.75 -11.72 3.52
N TRP A 304 -16.48 -12.76 2.73
CA TRP A 304 -17.50 -13.71 2.31
C TRP A 304 -16.93 -15.12 2.15
N LYS A 305 -17.86 -16.08 2.27
CA LYS A 305 -17.60 -17.48 2.02
C LYS A 305 -18.69 -18.05 1.10
N LEU A 306 -18.28 -18.72 0.06
CA LEU A 306 -19.13 -19.27 -0.98
C LEU A 306 -18.85 -20.76 -1.14
N SER A 307 -19.88 -21.59 -1.02
CA SER A 307 -19.84 -22.99 -1.43
C SER A 307 -20.43 -23.14 -2.84
N TYR A 308 -19.86 -24.02 -3.63
CA TYR A 308 -20.41 -24.35 -4.94
C TYR A 308 -20.55 -25.86 -5.12
N LYS A 309 -21.57 -26.24 -5.87
CA LYS A 309 -21.84 -27.62 -6.27
C LYS A 309 -22.27 -27.67 -7.73
N ALA A 310 -21.62 -28.53 -8.49
CA ALA A 310 -22.03 -28.83 -9.84
C ALA A 310 -23.06 -29.94 -9.87
N THR A 311 -24.13 -29.75 -10.65
CA THR A 311 -25.14 -30.74 -10.93
C THR A 311 -25.18 -30.99 -12.43
N GLY A 312 -25.27 -32.24 -12.85
CA GLY A 312 -25.51 -32.62 -14.24
C GLY A 312 -26.97 -32.89 -14.49
N LYS A 313 -27.31 -33.14 -15.74
CA LYS A 313 -28.65 -33.62 -16.12
C LYS A 313 -28.86 -35.03 -15.57
N GLU A 314 -30.05 -35.30 -15.06
CA GLU A 314 -30.43 -36.58 -14.48
C GLU A 314 -30.65 -37.60 -15.62
N CYS A 315 -30.10 -38.80 -15.47
CA CYS A 315 -30.36 -39.94 -16.35
C CYS A 315 -31.50 -40.79 -15.79
N PRO A 316 -32.22 -41.55 -16.70
CA PRO A 316 -33.27 -42.45 -16.28
C PRO A 316 -32.78 -43.48 -15.26
N GLU A 317 -33.67 -43.86 -14.33
CA GLU A 317 -33.41 -44.92 -13.37
C GLU A 317 -33.03 -46.22 -14.08
N LEU A 318 -32.07 -46.94 -13.50
CA LEU A 318 -31.63 -48.23 -14.01
C LEU A 318 -32.28 -49.37 -13.26
N GLN A 319 -32.82 -50.33 -14.00
CA GLN A 319 -33.28 -51.61 -13.45
C GLN A 319 -32.21 -52.65 -13.72
N PRO A 320 -31.74 -53.40 -12.72
CA PRO A 320 -30.80 -54.49 -12.93
C PRO A 320 -31.33 -55.51 -13.94
N PRO A 321 -30.47 -56.10 -14.78
CA PRO A 321 -30.90 -57.17 -15.70
C PRO A 321 -31.29 -58.41 -14.88
N VAL A 322 -32.13 -59.23 -15.46
CA VAL A 322 -32.48 -60.55 -14.84
C VAL A 322 -31.20 -61.36 -14.70
N HIS A 323 -30.96 -61.96 -13.54
CA HIS A 323 -29.70 -62.63 -13.16
C HIS A 323 -28.46 -61.74 -13.23
N GLY A 324 -28.60 -60.45 -12.87
CA GLY A 324 -27.51 -59.54 -12.80
C GLY A 324 -27.73 -58.40 -11.82
N LYS A 325 -26.72 -57.55 -11.68
CA LYS A 325 -26.68 -56.40 -10.79
C LYS A 325 -26.02 -55.20 -11.42
N VAL A 326 -26.33 -54.01 -10.86
CA VAL A 326 -25.81 -52.71 -11.23
C VAL A 326 -25.10 -52.14 -10.03
N GLU A 327 -23.86 -51.75 -10.18
CA GLU A 327 -23.05 -51.17 -9.08
C GLU A 327 -22.39 -49.85 -9.50
N PRO A 328 -22.51 -48.76 -8.69
CA PRO A 328 -23.38 -48.62 -7.54
C PRO A 328 -24.84 -48.47 -7.89
N LEU A 329 -25.75 -49.13 -7.14
CA LEU A 329 -27.19 -48.90 -7.29
C LEU A 329 -27.59 -47.64 -6.53
N GLN A 330 -28.11 -46.62 -7.22
CA GLN A 330 -28.50 -45.34 -6.68
C GLN A 330 -29.96 -45.01 -7.08
N ALA A 331 -30.61 -44.19 -6.25
CA ALA A 331 -31.95 -43.69 -6.56
C ALA A 331 -31.98 -42.71 -7.74
N LYS A 332 -30.87 -41.99 -7.96
CA LYS A 332 -30.72 -41.02 -9.04
C LYS A 332 -29.28 -41.04 -9.58
N TYR A 333 -29.18 -40.93 -10.88
CA TYR A 333 -27.91 -40.84 -11.59
C TYR A 333 -27.85 -39.52 -12.35
N PHE A 334 -26.69 -38.89 -12.36
CA PHE A 334 -26.45 -37.62 -13.03
C PHE A 334 -25.31 -37.73 -14.03
N PHE A 335 -25.19 -36.78 -14.89
CA PHE A 335 -24.10 -36.66 -15.84
C PHE A 335 -22.75 -37.07 -15.26
N LYS A 336 -22.01 -37.92 -15.95
CA LYS A 336 -20.72 -38.52 -15.53
C LYS A 336 -20.83 -39.62 -14.47
N ASP A 337 -21.99 -39.98 -13.99
CA ASP A 337 -22.09 -41.16 -13.15
C ASP A 337 -21.88 -42.41 -14.01
N GLN A 338 -21.07 -43.30 -13.51
CA GLN A 338 -20.74 -44.57 -14.17
C GLN A 338 -21.27 -45.72 -13.33
N VAL A 339 -21.80 -46.69 -14.03
CA VAL A 339 -22.27 -47.93 -13.40
C VAL A 339 -21.69 -49.13 -14.09
N LEU A 340 -21.31 -50.10 -13.27
CA LEU A 340 -20.83 -51.39 -13.72
C LEU A 340 -21.97 -52.41 -13.65
N ILE A 341 -22.22 -53.13 -14.76
CA ILE A 341 -23.20 -54.19 -14.86
C ILE A 341 -22.44 -55.48 -14.82
N SER A 342 -22.87 -56.42 -13.96
CA SER A 342 -22.33 -57.78 -13.85
C SER A 342 -23.46 -58.79 -13.70
N CYS A 343 -23.19 -60.04 -14.03
CA CYS A 343 -24.17 -61.13 -13.93
C CYS A 343 -23.88 -62.04 -12.76
N ASP A 344 -24.90 -62.76 -12.30
CA ASP A 344 -24.80 -63.77 -11.26
C ASP A 344 -23.91 -64.94 -11.65
N ALA A 345 -23.51 -65.74 -10.69
CA ALA A 345 -22.70 -66.93 -10.98
C ALA A 345 -23.40 -67.87 -11.99
N GLY A 346 -22.65 -68.30 -12.97
CA GLY A 346 -23.17 -69.10 -14.08
C GLY A 346 -23.76 -68.31 -15.26
N TYR A 347 -23.71 -66.96 -15.20
CA TYR A 347 -24.17 -66.07 -16.27
C TYR A 347 -23.04 -65.11 -16.69
N LYS A 348 -23.07 -64.76 -17.99
CA LYS A 348 -22.19 -63.74 -18.59
C LYS A 348 -23.00 -62.57 -19.15
N VAL A 349 -22.42 -61.38 -19.10
CA VAL A 349 -22.98 -60.21 -19.78
C VAL A 349 -22.92 -60.43 -21.29
N LEU A 350 -24.08 -60.36 -21.96
CA LEU A 350 -24.18 -60.46 -23.44
C LEU A 350 -24.51 -59.09 -24.01
N LYS A 351 -23.57 -58.52 -24.80
CA LYS A 351 -23.73 -57.25 -25.50
C LYS A 351 -23.32 -57.46 -26.97
N ASP A 352 -24.24 -57.20 -27.91
CA ASP A 352 -23.99 -57.31 -29.37
C ASP A 352 -23.34 -58.64 -29.74
N ASN A 353 -23.80 -59.73 -29.15
CA ASN A 353 -23.31 -61.10 -29.33
C ASN A 353 -21.89 -61.38 -28.81
N VAL A 354 -21.35 -60.46 -27.94
CA VAL A 354 -20.07 -60.64 -27.27
C VAL A 354 -20.35 -60.92 -25.78
N GLU A 355 -19.75 -62.00 -25.27
CA GLU A 355 -19.79 -62.34 -23.85
C GLU A 355 -18.64 -61.69 -23.11
N MET A 356 -18.95 -61.10 -21.98
CA MET A 356 -17.99 -60.44 -21.09
C MET A 356 -18.36 -60.61 -19.63
N ASP A 357 -17.44 -60.39 -18.71
CA ASP A 357 -17.67 -60.52 -17.28
C ASP A 357 -18.43 -59.34 -16.71
N THR A 358 -18.11 -58.13 -17.22
CA THR A 358 -18.70 -56.87 -16.79
C THR A 358 -18.86 -55.92 -17.93
N PHE A 359 -19.83 -55.01 -17.85
CA PHE A 359 -20.06 -53.95 -18.82
C PHE A 359 -20.32 -52.60 -18.12
N GLN A 360 -19.63 -51.57 -18.55
CA GLN A 360 -19.76 -50.23 -17.96
C GLN A 360 -20.55 -49.31 -18.88
N ILE A 361 -21.48 -48.56 -18.32
CA ILE A 361 -22.20 -47.47 -18.97
C ILE A 361 -22.04 -46.17 -18.15
N GLU A 362 -22.16 -45.05 -18.86
CA GLU A 362 -22.02 -43.70 -18.33
C GLU A 362 -23.24 -42.85 -18.62
N CYS A 363 -23.67 -42.03 -17.68
CA CYS A 363 -24.72 -41.05 -17.91
C CYS A 363 -24.13 -39.88 -18.72
N LEU A 364 -24.68 -39.59 -19.88
CA LEU A 364 -24.24 -38.60 -20.83
C LEU A 364 -24.81 -37.19 -20.52
N LYS A 365 -24.23 -36.16 -21.11
CA LYS A 365 -24.60 -34.75 -20.90
C LYS A 365 -26.05 -34.42 -21.31
N ASP A 366 -26.62 -35.17 -22.19
CA ASP A 366 -28.01 -35.02 -22.64
C ASP A 366 -29.04 -35.71 -21.73
N GLY A 367 -28.58 -36.40 -20.68
CA GLY A 367 -29.40 -37.17 -19.76
C GLY A 367 -29.79 -38.56 -20.27
N THR A 368 -29.03 -39.11 -21.19
CA THR A 368 -29.18 -40.48 -21.65
C THR A 368 -28.01 -41.35 -21.21
N TRP A 369 -28.21 -42.67 -21.17
CA TRP A 369 -27.13 -43.61 -20.90
C TRP A 369 -26.33 -43.87 -22.19
N SER A 370 -25.02 -44.02 -22.05
CA SER A 370 -24.09 -44.27 -23.16
C SER A 370 -24.43 -45.56 -23.95
N ASN A 371 -25.07 -46.50 -23.27
CA ASN A 371 -25.54 -47.75 -23.83
C ASN A 371 -26.81 -48.23 -23.12
N LYS A 372 -27.52 -49.13 -23.78
CA LYS A 372 -28.60 -49.89 -23.15
C LYS A 372 -28.02 -50.93 -22.19
N ILE A 373 -28.79 -51.28 -21.14
CA ILE A 373 -28.43 -52.34 -20.23
C ILE A 373 -28.36 -53.68 -21.00
N PRO A 374 -27.23 -54.39 -20.93
CA PRO A 374 -27.10 -55.71 -21.59
C PRO A 374 -27.90 -56.77 -20.85
N THR A 375 -28.07 -57.94 -21.46
CA THR A 375 -28.70 -59.10 -20.84
C THR A 375 -27.68 -60.03 -20.23
N CYS A 376 -28.12 -60.82 -19.22
CA CYS A 376 -27.30 -61.90 -18.66
C CYS A 376 -27.69 -63.24 -19.33
N LYS A 377 -26.73 -63.93 -19.96
CA LYS A 377 -26.91 -65.22 -20.64
C LYS A 377 -26.31 -66.36 -19.78
N ASN A 378 -27.01 -67.43 -19.65
CA ASN A 378 -26.52 -68.63 -18.94
C ASN A 378 -25.41 -69.30 -19.79
N THR A 379 -24.24 -69.54 -19.18
CA THR A 379 -23.08 -70.15 -19.82
C THR A 379 -23.16 -71.66 -19.92
N GLU A 380 -24.09 -72.34 -19.23
CA GLU A 380 -24.25 -73.80 -19.26
C GLU A 380 -25.08 -74.26 -20.47
N MET A 381 -25.97 -73.42 -21.06
CA MET A 381 -26.78 -73.80 -22.25
C MET A 381 -25.97 -73.90 -23.52
N ASP A 382 -24.77 -73.29 -23.63
CA ASP A 382 -23.96 -73.41 -24.87
C ASP A 382 -23.12 -74.69 -24.94
N VAL A 383 -23.00 -75.44 -23.84
CA VAL A 383 -22.28 -76.73 -23.83
C VAL A 383 -23.17 -77.87 -24.39
N GLU A 384 -24.49 -77.80 -24.17
CA GLU A 384 -25.41 -78.78 -24.67
C GLU A 384 -25.64 -78.66 -26.21
N SER A 385 -25.69 -77.46 -26.77
CA SER A 385 -25.88 -77.25 -28.22
C SER A 385 -24.69 -77.64 -29.10
N LYS A 386 -23.49 -77.70 -28.51
CA LYS A 386 -22.24 -78.13 -29.17
C LYS A 386 -22.07 -79.65 -29.13
N SER A 387 -22.67 -80.37 -28.17
CA SER A 387 -22.59 -81.81 -28.05
C SER A 387 -23.49 -82.55 -29.03
N GLU A 388 -24.61 -81.95 -29.56
CA GLU A 388 -25.50 -82.51 -30.52
C GLU A 388 -25.01 -82.38 -31.96
N GLN A 389 -24.02 -81.56 -32.26
CA GLN A 389 -23.46 -81.43 -33.63
C GLN A 389 -22.27 -82.35 -33.96
N VAL A 390 -21.79 -83.15 -33.00
CA VAL A 390 -20.64 -84.08 -33.21
C VAL A 390 -21.07 -85.49 -33.43
N THR A 391 -22.39 -85.83 -33.46
CA THR A 391 -22.92 -87.14 -33.74
C THR A 391 -23.89 -87.10 -34.90
N LYS A 392 -23.39 -86.87 -36.16
CA LYS A 392 -24.00 -87.31 -37.41
C LYS A 392 -22.94 -87.44 -38.49
#